data_d6be4a2b3dfc5bbd075850bd76ea2290
#
_entry.id   d6be4a2b3dfc5bbd075850bd76ea2290
#
_cell.length_a   1.000
_cell.length_b   1.000
_cell.length_c   1.000
_cell.angle_alpha   90.00
_cell.angle_beta   90.00
_cell.angle_gamma   90.00
#
_symmetry.space_group_name_H-M   'P 1'
#
loop_
_entity.id
_entity.type
_entity.pdbx_description
1 polymer ?
#
loop_
_entity_poly.entity_id
_entity_poly.type
_entity_poly.pdbx_seq_one_letter_code
_entity_poly.pdbx_strand_id
1 'polypeptide(L)'
;MYLGKYKVTGLLGRGGMGAIYKVDHPRLNSTMALKLLSPREELEATLDPDALKDMFLREARAMSRLDHPHVVPVFDLDECERGLFMVMPFYCWSLASVMRLGAEMDAPSLPLHAETVFTYSLEALSGLEAMHAAGMVHRDINPGNLLLTPENRVRIIDLGLCKKAGVPESTPRTMKVGSPFYTAPEQEKNPQKADNRADLYSMGVSICRMLTGSLPDEDGKPKDPPHPEDKWESFLTRAVHADPDKRFSSAAEMKRELASLRREWQKARENTCGLWEPEQKSCRFREDIRSSPVKTGVVRADQAFDVDGFGRPRHSCTSVLKGSGPVFADHTYGLRWYLPRANAAMPMSEAESWLNDINERENASWRLPTVDELLTIIRPKKDPSDYCLAFAHEHLHPRVWSADRRSFASYWCADVLNGFVFHADTDCLVHVLAVSRIQDRTEGGK
;
A
#
# COMPACT_ATOMS: atom_id res chain seq x y z
N MET A 1 7.56 -9.74 26.15
CA MET A 1 7.54 -11.15 25.74
C MET A 1 8.63 -11.35 24.71
N TYR A 2 9.27 -12.53 24.71
CA TYR A 2 10.28 -12.90 23.70
C TYR A 2 9.82 -14.14 22.93
N LEU A 3 10.17 -14.20 21.64
CA LEU A 3 10.07 -15.39 20.80
C LEU A 3 11.48 -15.70 20.27
N GLY A 4 12.09 -16.76 20.80
CA GLY A 4 13.53 -16.97 20.63
C GLY A 4 14.33 -15.74 21.12
N LYS A 5 15.21 -15.21 20.26
CA LYS A 5 16.01 -14.01 20.54
C LYS A 5 15.27 -12.67 20.29
N TYR A 6 14.07 -12.69 19.70
CA TYR A 6 13.35 -11.50 19.25
C TYR A 6 12.41 -10.96 20.33
N LYS A 7 12.47 -9.64 20.59
CA LYS A 7 11.58 -8.97 21.53
C LYS A 7 10.28 -8.60 20.82
N VAL A 8 9.14 -9.12 21.31
CA VAL A 8 7.83 -8.79 20.76
C VAL A 8 7.41 -7.38 21.20
N THR A 9 7.06 -6.54 20.23
CA THR A 9 6.58 -5.16 20.43
C THR A 9 5.10 -4.99 20.09
N GLY A 10 4.52 -5.88 19.27
CA GLY A 10 3.10 -5.84 18.93
C GLY A 10 2.61 -7.11 18.23
N LEU A 11 1.29 -7.23 18.13
CA LEU A 11 0.61 -8.23 17.30
C LEU A 11 0.16 -7.53 16.02
N LEU A 12 0.59 -8.05 14.85
CA LEU A 12 0.21 -7.52 13.54
C LEU A 12 -1.07 -8.17 13.00
N GLY A 13 -1.27 -9.45 13.28
CA GLY A 13 -2.46 -10.17 12.84
C GLY A 13 -2.47 -11.64 13.26
N ARG A 14 -3.63 -12.30 13.09
CA ARG A 14 -3.80 -13.74 13.26
C ARG A 14 -4.48 -14.33 12.03
N GLY A 15 -3.80 -15.28 11.39
CA GLY A 15 -4.33 -16.10 10.31
C GLY A 15 -4.75 -17.50 10.77
N GLY A 16 -5.14 -18.35 9.83
CA GLY A 16 -5.49 -19.76 10.12
C GLY A 16 -4.32 -20.56 10.67
N MET A 17 -3.11 -20.39 10.12
CA MET A 17 -1.91 -21.16 10.48
C MET A 17 -1.08 -20.52 11.61
N GLY A 18 -1.38 -19.29 12.03
CA GLY A 18 -0.57 -18.68 13.09
C GLY A 18 -0.79 -17.21 13.33
N ALA A 19 0.09 -16.63 14.13
CA ALA A 19 0.09 -15.24 14.49
C ALA A 19 1.33 -14.53 13.96
N ILE A 20 1.14 -13.30 13.49
CA ILE A 20 2.24 -12.45 13.00
C ILE A 20 2.49 -11.37 14.05
N TYR A 21 3.71 -11.30 14.52
CA TYR A 21 4.15 -10.35 15.53
C TYR A 21 5.12 -9.34 14.93
N LYS A 22 5.03 -8.12 15.42
CA LYS A 22 6.06 -7.09 15.27
C LYS A 22 7.11 -7.35 16.33
N VAL A 23 8.38 -7.41 15.92
CA VAL A 23 9.49 -7.76 16.81
C VAL A 23 10.69 -6.88 16.54
N ASP A 24 11.51 -6.65 17.58
CA ASP A 24 12.81 -6.00 17.44
C ASP A 24 13.91 -7.03 17.36
N HIS A 25 14.82 -6.84 16.39
CA HIS A 25 16.04 -7.64 16.28
C HIS A 25 17.04 -7.22 17.34
N PRO A 26 17.57 -8.16 18.17
CA PRO A 26 18.34 -7.82 19.38
C PRO A 26 19.66 -7.09 19.14
N ARG A 27 20.24 -7.20 17.94
CA ARG A 27 21.55 -6.61 17.59
C ARG A 27 21.51 -5.61 16.45
N LEU A 28 20.50 -5.66 15.57
CA LEU A 28 20.42 -4.78 14.39
C LEU A 28 19.60 -3.52 14.67
N ASN A 29 18.96 -3.45 15.82
CA ASN A 29 18.06 -2.34 16.22
C ASN A 29 17.04 -2.04 15.11
N SER A 30 16.53 -3.09 14.47
CA SER A 30 15.58 -3.01 13.36
C SER A 30 14.31 -3.76 13.69
N THR A 31 13.17 -3.19 13.28
CA THR A 31 11.86 -3.81 13.42
C THR A 31 11.65 -4.84 12.32
N MET A 32 11.13 -6.03 12.68
CA MET A 32 10.86 -7.15 11.79
C MET A 32 9.46 -7.70 12.02
N ALA A 33 8.96 -8.47 11.07
CA ALA A 33 7.77 -9.29 11.22
C ALA A 33 8.17 -10.75 11.52
N LEU A 34 7.53 -11.34 12.53
CA LEU A 34 7.75 -12.73 12.93
C LEU A 34 6.43 -13.49 12.83
N LYS A 35 6.36 -14.47 11.91
CA LYS A 35 5.21 -15.40 11.79
C LYS A 35 5.49 -16.62 12.65
N LEU A 36 4.69 -16.78 13.71
CA LEU A 36 4.72 -17.93 14.61
C LEU A 36 3.69 -18.96 14.15
N LEU A 37 4.08 -20.22 14.02
CA LEU A 37 3.14 -21.32 13.83
C LEU A 37 2.33 -21.50 15.13
N SER A 38 1.08 -21.08 15.08
CA SER A 38 0.10 -21.16 16.17
C SER A 38 -1.27 -21.30 15.53
N PRO A 39 -1.61 -22.48 15.03
CA PRO A 39 -2.85 -22.71 14.29
C PRO A 39 -4.08 -22.39 15.14
N ARG A 40 -5.19 -22.10 14.50
CA ARG A 40 -6.48 -22.02 15.19
C ARG A 40 -6.99 -23.41 15.54
N GLU A 41 -7.80 -23.50 16.59
CA GLU A 41 -8.38 -24.76 17.09
C GLU A 41 -9.08 -25.57 15.98
N GLU A 42 -9.77 -24.90 15.06
CA GLU A 42 -10.46 -25.56 13.94
C GLU A 42 -9.45 -26.27 13.00
N LEU A 43 -8.26 -25.69 12.82
CA LEU A 43 -7.23 -26.25 11.96
C LEU A 43 -6.47 -27.37 12.67
N GLU A 44 -6.19 -27.23 13.97
CA GLU A 44 -5.60 -28.27 14.82
C GLU A 44 -6.50 -29.50 14.95
N ALA A 45 -7.84 -29.30 14.97
CA ALA A 45 -8.79 -30.40 14.99
C ALA A 45 -8.87 -31.16 13.65
N THR A 46 -8.42 -30.54 12.55
CA THR A 46 -8.57 -31.09 11.18
C THR A 46 -7.28 -31.68 10.65
N LEU A 47 -6.12 -31.15 11.04
CA LEU A 47 -4.81 -31.53 10.53
C LEU A 47 -3.91 -32.03 11.66
N ASP A 48 -3.13 -33.06 11.36
CA ASP A 48 -2.08 -33.55 12.23
C ASP A 48 -1.03 -32.44 12.51
N PRO A 49 -0.54 -32.28 13.75
CA PRO A 49 0.49 -31.30 14.10
C PRO A 49 1.77 -31.39 13.24
N ASP A 50 2.19 -32.59 12.88
CA ASP A 50 3.37 -32.79 12.03
C ASP A 50 3.12 -32.33 10.60
N ALA A 51 1.90 -32.51 10.08
CA ALA A 51 1.50 -32.00 8.77
C ALA A 51 1.51 -30.46 8.74
N LEU A 52 1.05 -29.81 9.83
CA LEU A 52 1.09 -28.34 9.98
C LEU A 52 2.51 -27.81 10.03
N LYS A 53 3.40 -28.47 10.78
CA LYS A 53 4.85 -28.14 10.80
C LYS A 53 5.48 -28.29 9.43
N ASP A 54 5.19 -29.37 8.73
CA ASP A 54 5.69 -29.61 7.38
C ASP A 54 5.19 -28.56 6.37
N MET A 55 3.94 -28.12 6.49
CA MET A 55 3.39 -27.04 5.66
C MET A 55 4.16 -25.73 5.91
N PHE A 56 4.35 -25.37 7.18
CA PHE A 56 5.08 -24.16 7.56
C PHE A 56 6.54 -24.16 7.10
N LEU A 57 7.25 -25.30 7.28
CA LEU A 57 8.61 -25.47 6.81
C LEU A 57 8.72 -25.41 5.28
N ARG A 58 7.75 -25.98 4.56
CA ARG A 58 7.68 -25.89 3.10
C ARG A 58 7.49 -24.45 2.63
N GLU A 59 6.60 -23.69 3.28
CA GLU A 59 6.41 -22.27 3.01
C GLU A 59 7.73 -21.50 3.18
N ALA A 60 8.36 -21.60 4.35
CA ALA A 60 9.60 -20.90 4.64
C ALA A 60 10.73 -21.25 3.65
N ARG A 61 10.88 -22.54 3.31
CA ARG A 61 11.86 -23.02 2.32
C ARG A 61 11.54 -22.54 0.90
N ALA A 62 10.28 -22.42 0.54
CA ALA A 62 9.87 -21.92 -0.76
C ALA A 62 10.20 -20.43 -0.89
N MET A 63 9.87 -19.63 0.13
CA MET A 63 10.19 -18.19 0.18
C MET A 63 11.72 -17.97 0.18
N SER A 64 12.49 -18.72 0.94
CA SER A 64 13.95 -18.55 1.03
C SER A 64 14.71 -18.85 -0.28
N ARG A 65 14.10 -19.59 -1.21
CA ARG A 65 14.68 -19.91 -2.53
C ARG A 65 14.30 -18.90 -3.61
N LEU A 66 13.34 -18.03 -3.35
CA LEU A 66 12.89 -17.01 -4.27
C LEU A 66 13.60 -15.69 -3.94
N ASP A 67 14.67 -15.42 -4.68
CA ASP A 67 15.31 -14.09 -4.66
C ASP A 67 14.69 -13.23 -5.76
N HIS A 68 13.65 -12.46 -5.40
CA HIS A 68 12.92 -11.59 -6.32
C HIS A 68 12.47 -10.31 -5.64
N PRO A 69 12.61 -9.13 -6.29
CA PRO A 69 12.28 -7.84 -5.66
C PRO A 69 10.82 -7.69 -5.25
N HIS A 70 9.91 -8.49 -5.82
CA HIS A 70 8.48 -8.44 -5.54
C HIS A 70 7.96 -9.67 -4.76
N VAL A 71 8.84 -10.42 -4.12
CA VAL A 71 8.50 -11.47 -3.15
C VAL A 71 9.20 -11.16 -1.84
N VAL A 72 8.52 -11.35 -0.72
CA VAL A 72 9.11 -11.09 0.61
C VAL A 72 10.14 -12.15 0.92
N PRO A 73 11.40 -11.79 1.26
CA PRO A 73 12.43 -12.75 1.67
C PRO A 73 12.19 -13.24 3.10
N VAL A 74 12.65 -14.45 3.41
CA VAL A 74 12.76 -14.97 4.77
C VAL A 74 14.20 -14.76 5.24
N PHE A 75 14.38 -14.11 6.39
CA PHE A 75 15.69 -13.82 6.98
C PHE A 75 16.14 -14.87 7.98
N ASP A 76 15.17 -15.47 8.70
CA ASP A 76 15.47 -16.46 9.74
C ASP A 76 14.30 -17.46 9.85
N LEU A 77 14.63 -18.70 10.21
CA LEU A 77 13.67 -19.75 10.51
C LEU A 77 14.21 -20.51 11.72
N ASP A 78 13.50 -20.49 12.82
CA ASP A 78 13.94 -21.07 14.09
C ASP A 78 12.76 -21.61 14.89
N GLU A 79 13.01 -22.23 16.02
CA GLU A 79 12.03 -22.79 16.93
C GLU A 79 12.23 -22.24 18.36
N CYS A 80 11.15 -22.02 19.06
CA CYS A 80 11.16 -21.66 20.48
C CYS A 80 10.13 -22.50 21.23
N GLU A 81 10.02 -22.33 22.56
CA GLU A 81 9.05 -23.04 23.41
C GLU A 81 7.59 -22.94 22.90
N ARG A 82 7.28 -21.92 22.08
CA ARG A 82 5.93 -21.69 21.53
C ARG A 82 5.74 -22.27 20.13
N GLY A 83 6.76 -22.84 19.51
CA GLY A 83 6.72 -23.48 18.21
C GLY A 83 7.69 -22.85 17.19
N LEU A 84 7.56 -23.30 15.95
CA LEU A 84 8.33 -22.82 14.81
C LEU A 84 7.94 -21.38 14.46
N PHE A 85 8.92 -20.59 14.08
CA PHE A 85 8.67 -19.24 13.57
C PHE A 85 9.60 -18.89 12.42
N MET A 86 9.15 -18.02 11.53
CA MET A 86 9.96 -17.39 10.50
C MET A 86 10.00 -15.88 10.67
N VAL A 87 11.13 -15.27 10.32
CA VAL A 87 11.35 -13.82 10.42
C VAL A 87 11.55 -13.24 9.04
N MET A 88 10.89 -12.13 8.79
CA MET A 88 10.87 -11.44 7.51
C MET A 88 10.92 -9.90 7.72
N PRO A 89 11.18 -9.09 6.69
CA PRO A 89 11.08 -7.65 6.80
C PRO A 89 9.69 -7.22 7.26
N PHE A 90 9.64 -6.19 8.11
CA PHE A 90 8.39 -5.53 8.48
C PHE A 90 8.04 -4.44 7.46
N TYR A 91 6.82 -4.47 6.97
CA TYR A 91 6.24 -3.44 6.12
C TYR A 91 4.99 -2.88 6.78
N CYS A 92 4.88 -1.55 6.84
CA CYS A 92 3.79 -0.88 7.54
C CYS A 92 2.45 -0.97 6.82
N TRP A 93 2.46 -1.19 5.51
CA TRP A 93 1.26 -1.15 4.70
C TRP A 93 1.12 -2.36 3.80
N SER A 94 -0.13 -2.81 3.70
CA SER A 94 -0.61 -3.67 2.61
C SER A 94 -1.46 -2.82 1.65
N LEU A 95 -1.73 -3.32 0.45
CA LEU A 95 -2.70 -2.68 -0.44
C LEU A 95 -4.08 -2.60 0.21
N ALA A 96 -4.48 -3.60 1.01
CA ALA A 96 -5.73 -3.55 1.77
C ALA A 96 -5.80 -2.33 2.69
N SER A 97 -4.72 -2.01 3.41
CA SER A 97 -4.65 -0.84 4.29
C SER A 97 -4.70 0.48 3.52
N VAL A 98 -4.01 0.57 2.37
CA VAL A 98 -4.01 1.73 1.49
C VAL A 98 -5.38 1.96 0.85
N MET A 99 -6.02 0.89 0.40
CA MET A 99 -7.38 0.92 -0.15
C MET A 99 -8.46 1.07 0.93
N ARG A 100 -8.09 1.08 2.22
CA ARG A 100 -9.01 1.15 3.36
C ARG A 100 -10.08 0.06 3.34
N LEU A 101 -9.67 -1.15 3.01
CA LEU A 101 -10.56 -2.31 3.14
C LEU A 101 -10.97 -2.47 4.60
N GLY A 102 -12.28 -2.44 4.85
CA GLY A 102 -12.88 -2.66 6.16
C GLY A 102 -12.95 -4.14 6.54
N ALA A 103 -13.56 -4.43 7.68
CA ALA A 103 -13.85 -5.80 8.12
C ALA A 103 -14.85 -6.51 7.18
N GLU A 104 -15.75 -5.77 6.55
CA GLU A 104 -16.67 -6.25 5.52
C GLU A 104 -15.93 -6.24 4.17
N MET A 105 -15.57 -7.44 3.69
CA MET A 105 -14.72 -7.58 2.51
C MET A 105 -15.40 -7.19 1.20
N ASP A 106 -16.71 -7.10 1.15
CA ASP A 106 -17.54 -6.67 0.02
C ASP A 106 -17.89 -5.17 0.05
N ALA A 107 -17.67 -4.50 1.19
CA ALA A 107 -17.89 -3.06 1.29
C ALA A 107 -16.98 -2.27 0.32
N PRO A 108 -17.44 -1.14 -0.20
CA PRO A 108 -16.62 -0.28 -1.05
C PRO A 108 -15.30 0.13 -0.38
N SER A 109 -14.25 0.20 -1.18
CA SER A 109 -12.91 0.62 -0.76
C SER A 109 -12.48 1.89 -1.51
N LEU A 110 -11.36 2.48 -1.11
CA LEU A 110 -10.77 3.61 -1.80
C LEU A 110 -10.22 3.16 -3.16
N PRO A 111 -10.72 3.68 -4.28
CA PRO A 111 -10.08 3.46 -5.58
C PRO A 111 -8.75 4.20 -5.66
N LEU A 112 -7.78 3.59 -6.33
CA LEU A 112 -6.45 4.15 -6.53
C LEU A 112 -6.33 4.77 -7.92
N HIS A 113 -5.40 5.71 -8.05
CA HIS A 113 -5.04 6.29 -9.34
C HIS A 113 -4.59 5.22 -10.35
N ALA A 114 -5.04 5.30 -11.60
CA ALA A 114 -4.77 4.27 -12.62
C ALA A 114 -3.28 3.98 -12.80
N GLU A 115 -2.39 5.01 -12.77
CA GLU A 115 -0.95 4.82 -12.86
C GLU A 115 -0.39 4.01 -11.68
N THR A 116 -0.93 4.21 -10.48
CA THR A 116 -0.62 3.41 -9.29
C THR A 116 -1.08 1.97 -9.47
N VAL A 117 -2.30 1.78 -10.00
CA VAL A 117 -2.83 0.43 -10.29
C VAL A 117 -1.97 -0.29 -11.30
N PHE A 118 -1.55 0.36 -12.39
CA PHE A 118 -0.62 -0.22 -13.36
C PHE A 118 0.69 -0.63 -12.71
N THR A 119 1.30 0.27 -11.94
CA THR A 119 2.60 0.02 -11.30
C THR A 119 2.53 -1.15 -10.34
N TYR A 120 1.58 -1.14 -9.39
CA TYR A 120 1.45 -2.20 -8.40
C TYR A 120 1.10 -3.55 -9.03
N SER A 121 0.24 -3.53 -10.05
CA SER A 121 -0.17 -4.76 -10.73
C SER A 121 0.96 -5.38 -11.56
N LEU A 122 1.75 -4.56 -12.27
CA LEU A 122 2.91 -5.04 -13.03
C LEU A 122 3.99 -5.64 -12.12
N GLU A 123 4.20 -5.05 -10.95
CA GLU A 123 5.13 -5.53 -9.93
C GLU A 123 4.65 -6.84 -9.30
N ALA A 124 3.37 -6.93 -8.92
CA ALA A 124 2.78 -8.15 -8.40
C ALA A 124 2.83 -9.28 -9.44
N LEU A 125 2.48 -9.00 -10.70
CA LEU A 125 2.57 -9.97 -11.79
C LEU A 125 4.02 -10.42 -12.05
N SER A 126 5.02 -9.55 -11.85
CA SER A 126 6.43 -9.94 -11.93
C SER A 126 6.82 -10.93 -10.81
N GLY A 127 6.32 -10.71 -9.59
CA GLY A 127 6.49 -11.66 -8.48
C GLY A 127 5.82 -13.00 -8.75
N LEU A 128 4.56 -12.97 -9.25
CA LEU A 128 3.83 -14.19 -9.63
C LEU A 128 4.51 -14.96 -10.76
N GLU A 129 5.06 -14.27 -11.76
CA GLU A 129 5.83 -14.90 -12.84
C GLU A 129 7.02 -15.69 -12.29
N ALA A 130 7.79 -15.11 -11.35
CA ALA A 130 8.91 -15.79 -10.71
C ALA A 130 8.45 -17.00 -9.87
N MET A 131 7.34 -16.88 -9.13
CA MET A 131 6.76 -17.98 -8.37
C MET A 131 6.29 -19.12 -9.27
N HIS A 132 5.55 -18.80 -10.34
CA HIS A 132 5.04 -19.78 -11.29
C HIS A 132 6.18 -20.50 -12.04
N ALA A 133 7.26 -19.78 -12.38
CA ALA A 133 8.47 -20.38 -12.97
C ALA A 133 9.16 -21.34 -12.01
N ALA A 134 9.07 -21.11 -10.68
CA ALA A 134 9.54 -22.04 -9.66
C ALA A 134 8.55 -23.19 -9.36
N GLY A 135 7.47 -23.31 -10.14
CA GLY A 135 6.42 -24.32 -10.00
C GLY A 135 5.52 -24.11 -8.79
N MET A 136 5.40 -22.88 -8.29
CA MET A 136 4.57 -22.54 -7.13
C MET A 136 3.33 -21.76 -7.57
N VAL A 137 2.18 -22.11 -6.99
CA VAL A 137 0.89 -21.40 -7.15
C VAL A 137 0.51 -20.86 -5.78
N HIS A 138 0.26 -19.55 -5.68
CA HIS A 138 0.02 -18.86 -4.40
C HIS A 138 -1.31 -19.24 -3.77
N ARG A 139 -2.39 -19.21 -4.51
CA ARG A 139 -3.78 -19.56 -4.15
C ARG A 139 -4.48 -18.62 -3.15
N ASP A 140 -3.83 -17.54 -2.75
CA ASP A 140 -4.44 -16.51 -1.87
C ASP A 140 -3.94 -15.10 -2.22
N ILE A 141 -3.92 -14.76 -3.50
CA ILE A 141 -3.64 -13.39 -3.93
C ILE A 141 -4.83 -12.50 -3.58
N ASN A 142 -4.59 -11.50 -2.77
CA ASN A 142 -5.56 -10.47 -2.38
C ASN A 142 -4.81 -9.21 -1.91
N PRO A 143 -5.46 -8.05 -1.77
CA PRO A 143 -4.78 -6.82 -1.36
C PRO A 143 -4.09 -6.88 0.02
N GLY A 144 -4.50 -7.78 0.92
CA GLY A 144 -3.86 -7.99 2.22
C GLY A 144 -2.48 -8.65 2.11
N ASN A 145 -2.31 -9.50 1.09
CA ASN A 145 -1.07 -10.24 0.83
C ASN A 145 -0.12 -9.52 -0.15
N LEU A 146 -0.43 -8.28 -0.52
CA LEU A 146 0.41 -7.40 -1.31
C LEU A 146 0.90 -6.24 -0.42
N LEU A 147 2.12 -6.36 0.10
CA LEU A 147 2.72 -5.36 0.98
C LEU A 147 3.45 -4.29 0.18
N LEU A 148 3.58 -3.10 0.77
CA LEU A 148 4.28 -1.98 0.17
C LEU A 148 5.55 -1.66 0.95
N THR A 149 6.68 -1.62 0.24
CA THR A 149 7.96 -1.17 0.80
C THR A 149 7.94 0.35 1.05
N PRO A 150 8.90 0.88 1.83
CA PRO A 150 9.05 2.33 1.98
C PRO A 150 9.18 3.05 0.63
N GLU A 151 9.83 2.42 -0.37
CA GLU A 151 10.00 2.95 -1.73
C GLU A 151 8.75 2.78 -2.60
N ASN A 152 7.62 2.42 -1.97
CA ASN A 152 6.33 2.22 -2.63
C ASN A 152 6.32 1.09 -3.68
N ARG A 153 7.10 0.02 -3.44
CA ARG A 153 7.16 -1.18 -4.30
C ARG A 153 6.36 -2.32 -3.69
N VAL A 154 5.69 -3.09 -4.54
CA VAL A 154 4.89 -4.24 -4.10
C VAL A 154 5.77 -5.43 -3.76
N ARG A 155 5.42 -6.12 -2.67
CA ARG A 155 5.96 -7.44 -2.31
C ARG A 155 4.84 -8.40 -1.94
N ILE A 156 4.86 -9.58 -2.56
CA ILE A 156 3.94 -10.68 -2.26
C ILE A 156 4.41 -11.38 -0.99
N ILE A 157 3.47 -11.63 -0.08
CA ILE A 157 3.70 -12.36 1.17
C ILE A 157 2.71 -13.52 1.29
N ASP A 158 2.99 -14.42 2.25
CA ASP A 158 2.11 -15.52 2.70
C ASP A 158 1.91 -16.64 1.66
N LEU A 159 2.94 -17.48 1.54
CA LEU A 159 2.89 -18.70 0.74
C LEU A 159 2.29 -19.91 1.50
N GLY A 160 1.56 -19.66 2.62
CA GLY A 160 1.04 -20.72 3.48
C GLY A 160 0.07 -21.68 2.79
N LEU A 161 -0.58 -21.21 1.73
CA LEU A 161 -1.48 -22.01 0.90
C LEU A 161 -0.84 -22.43 -0.43
N CYS A 162 0.46 -22.18 -0.60
CA CYS A 162 1.15 -22.39 -1.87
C CYS A 162 1.19 -23.88 -2.24
N LYS A 163 0.79 -24.18 -3.47
CA LYS A 163 0.91 -25.49 -4.08
C LYS A 163 2.19 -25.58 -4.89
N LYS A 164 2.98 -26.64 -4.69
CA LYS A 164 4.16 -26.89 -5.50
C LYS A 164 3.92 -28.07 -6.45
N ALA A 165 4.28 -27.90 -7.71
CA ALA A 165 4.19 -28.95 -8.71
C ALA A 165 5.03 -30.18 -8.31
N GLY A 166 4.44 -31.38 -8.43
CA GLY A 166 5.09 -32.66 -8.13
C GLY A 166 5.18 -33.03 -6.64
N VAL A 167 4.66 -32.20 -5.73
CA VAL A 167 4.58 -32.51 -4.29
C VAL A 167 3.16 -32.94 -3.96
N PRO A 168 2.97 -34.08 -3.25
CA PRO A 168 1.65 -34.49 -2.77
C PRO A 168 1.04 -33.38 -1.91
N GLU A 169 -0.23 -33.07 -2.15
CA GLU A 169 -0.94 -32.04 -1.42
C GLU A 169 -1.46 -32.63 -0.10
N SER A 170 -1.09 -32.00 1.02
CA SER A 170 -1.59 -32.34 2.36
C SER A 170 -2.86 -31.58 2.72
N THR A 171 -3.30 -30.62 1.90
CA THR A 171 -4.52 -29.85 2.15
C THR A 171 -5.75 -30.72 1.93
N PRO A 172 -6.64 -30.90 2.93
CA PRO A 172 -7.86 -31.64 2.77
C PRO A 172 -8.75 -31.04 1.68
N ARG A 173 -9.44 -31.88 0.91
CA ARG A 173 -10.36 -31.39 -0.15
C ARG A 173 -11.51 -30.54 0.38
N THR A 174 -11.86 -30.71 1.64
CA THR A 174 -12.93 -30.00 2.35
C THR A 174 -12.49 -28.65 2.91
N MET A 175 -11.18 -28.39 2.95
CA MET A 175 -10.65 -27.13 3.47
C MET A 175 -10.86 -26.01 2.45
N LYS A 176 -11.57 -24.96 2.85
CA LYS A 176 -11.65 -23.73 2.04
C LYS A 176 -10.27 -23.06 2.01
N VAL A 177 -9.75 -22.86 0.81
CA VAL A 177 -8.43 -22.28 0.57
C VAL A 177 -8.62 -20.95 -0.15
N GLY A 178 -8.06 -19.87 0.39
CA GLY A 178 -8.10 -18.53 -0.18
C GLY A 178 -9.09 -17.59 0.51
N SER A 179 -8.99 -16.33 0.16
CA SER A 179 -9.79 -15.24 0.73
C SER A 179 -11.14 -15.11 0.00
N PRO A 180 -12.26 -14.94 0.72
CA PRO A 180 -13.57 -14.73 0.09
C PRO A 180 -13.51 -13.62 -0.97
N PHE A 181 -14.29 -13.77 -2.04
CA PHE A 181 -14.39 -12.88 -3.20
C PHE A 181 -13.15 -12.79 -4.11
N TYR A 182 -11.98 -13.26 -3.68
CA TYR A 182 -10.76 -13.28 -4.51
C TYR A 182 -10.43 -14.67 -5.03
N THR A 183 -11.01 -15.70 -4.42
CA THR A 183 -10.73 -17.10 -4.78
C THR A 183 -11.37 -17.46 -6.11
N ALA A 184 -10.58 -18.11 -6.98
CA ALA A 184 -11.07 -18.55 -8.29
C ALA A 184 -12.12 -19.65 -8.17
N PRO A 185 -13.17 -19.68 -9.05
CA PRO A 185 -14.28 -20.64 -8.96
C PRO A 185 -13.85 -22.10 -8.99
N GLU A 186 -12.84 -22.46 -9.76
CA GLU A 186 -12.29 -23.83 -9.80
C GLU A 186 -11.57 -24.21 -8.50
N GLN A 187 -10.94 -23.23 -7.83
CA GLN A 187 -10.29 -23.43 -6.55
C GLN A 187 -11.29 -23.64 -5.42
N GLU A 188 -12.41 -22.92 -5.42
CA GLU A 188 -13.50 -23.15 -4.47
C GLU A 188 -14.10 -24.56 -4.61
N LYS A 189 -14.27 -25.02 -5.85
CA LYS A 189 -14.80 -26.35 -6.14
C LYS A 189 -13.81 -27.47 -5.81
N ASN A 190 -12.55 -27.28 -6.14
CA ASN A 190 -11.49 -28.25 -5.89
C ASN A 190 -10.12 -27.57 -5.78
N PRO A 191 -9.66 -27.21 -4.56
CA PRO A 191 -8.37 -26.56 -4.35
C PRO A 191 -7.17 -27.30 -4.96
N GLN A 192 -7.26 -28.64 -5.05
CA GLN A 192 -6.17 -29.47 -5.60
C GLN A 192 -6.01 -29.32 -7.11
N LYS A 193 -7.04 -28.88 -7.84
CA LYS A 193 -6.99 -28.65 -9.29
C LYS A 193 -6.54 -27.24 -9.67
N ALA A 194 -6.48 -26.30 -8.71
CA ALA A 194 -6.03 -24.95 -8.98
C ALA A 194 -4.61 -24.95 -9.53
N ASP A 195 -4.40 -24.24 -10.62
CA ASP A 195 -3.09 -23.97 -11.23
C ASP A 195 -2.78 -22.46 -11.17
N ASN A 196 -1.71 -22.02 -11.84
CA ASN A 196 -1.28 -20.63 -11.89
C ASN A 196 -2.37 -19.65 -12.33
N ARG A 197 -3.38 -20.10 -13.09
CA ARG A 197 -4.49 -19.26 -13.57
C ARG A 197 -5.47 -18.88 -12.46
N ALA A 198 -5.45 -19.59 -11.33
CA ALA A 198 -6.20 -19.19 -10.14
C ALA A 198 -5.62 -17.88 -9.55
N ASP A 199 -4.28 -17.74 -9.51
CA ASP A 199 -3.63 -16.50 -9.06
C ASP A 199 -3.93 -15.33 -10.00
N LEU A 200 -4.04 -15.59 -11.31
CA LEU A 200 -4.36 -14.55 -12.30
C LEU A 200 -5.81 -14.06 -12.16
N TYR A 201 -6.75 -14.95 -11.81
CA TYR A 201 -8.11 -14.56 -11.45
C TYR A 201 -8.10 -13.63 -10.22
N SER A 202 -7.46 -14.05 -9.15
CA SER A 202 -7.34 -13.28 -7.90
C SER A 202 -6.67 -11.92 -8.12
N MET A 203 -5.65 -11.87 -8.99
CA MET A 203 -5.02 -10.63 -9.39
C MET A 203 -5.97 -9.74 -10.20
N GLY A 204 -6.79 -10.31 -11.10
CA GLY A 204 -7.82 -9.60 -11.85
C GLY A 204 -8.85 -8.94 -10.94
N VAL A 205 -9.36 -9.67 -9.93
CA VAL A 205 -10.28 -9.13 -8.91
C VAL A 205 -9.60 -7.99 -8.13
N SER A 206 -8.32 -8.17 -7.76
CA SER A 206 -7.55 -7.13 -7.04
C SER A 206 -7.36 -5.87 -7.88
N ILE A 207 -7.07 -6.01 -9.19
CA ILE A 207 -6.94 -4.88 -10.13
C ILE A 207 -8.30 -4.16 -10.27
N CYS A 208 -9.39 -4.89 -10.48
CA CYS A 208 -10.72 -4.31 -10.56
C CYS A 208 -11.02 -3.46 -9.32
N ARG A 209 -10.78 -4.03 -8.15
CA ARG A 209 -11.04 -3.33 -6.89
C ARG A 209 -10.12 -2.13 -6.67
N MET A 210 -8.85 -2.21 -7.04
CA MET A 210 -7.94 -1.06 -6.99
C MET A 210 -8.42 0.09 -7.88
N LEU A 211 -8.97 -0.21 -9.06
CA LEU A 211 -9.45 0.80 -10.00
C LEU A 211 -10.77 1.45 -9.59
N THR A 212 -11.72 0.63 -9.13
CA THR A 212 -13.12 1.05 -8.95
C THR A 212 -13.52 1.22 -7.50
N GLY A 213 -12.74 0.70 -6.56
CA GLY A 213 -13.12 0.57 -5.14
C GLY A 213 -14.12 -0.55 -4.89
N SER A 214 -14.56 -1.27 -5.90
CA SER A 214 -15.58 -2.31 -5.83
C SER A 214 -15.10 -3.65 -6.38
N LEU A 215 -15.72 -4.73 -5.95
CA LEU A 215 -15.53 -6.05 -6.56
C LEU A 215 -16.17 -6.07 -7.97
N PRO A 216 -15.68 -6.91 -8.90
CA PRO A 216 -16.36 -7.15 -10.17
C PRO A 216 -17.77 -7.68 -9.92
N ASP A 217 -18.68 -7.46 -10.87
CA ASP A 217 -20.02 -8.03 -10.84
C ASP A 217 -20.00 -9.54 -11.18
N GLU A 218 -21.19 -10.16 -11.23
CA GLU A 218 -21.34 -11.60 -11.52
C GLU A 218 -20.84 -11.99 -12.93
N ASP A 219 -20.81 -11.06 -13.86
CA ASP A 219 -20.28 -11.23 -15.22
C ASP A 219 -18.77 -10.93 -15.30
N GLY A 220 -18.12 -10.57 -14.19
CA GLY A 220 -16.71 -10.19 -14.13
C GLY A 220 -16.42 -8.79 -14.63
N LYS A 221 -17.44 -7.93 -14.75
CA LYS A 221 -17.26 -6.55 -15.23
C LYS A 221 -16.96 -5.59 -14.08
N PRO A 222 -16.13 -4.58 -14.30
CA PRO A 222 -15.94 -3.53 -13.33
C PRO A 222 -17.22 -2.69 -13.20
N LYS A 223 -17.63 -2.42 -11.96
CA LYS A 223 -18.68 -1.45 -11.68
C LYS A 223 -18.10 -0.05 -11.82
N ASP A 224 -18.76 0.81 -12.59
CA ASP A 224 -18.37 2.21 -12.80
C ASP A 224 -16.88 2.39 -13.13
N PRO A 225 -16.39 1.82 -14.28
CA PRO A 225 -15.00 1.99 -14.64
C PRO A 225 -14.68 3.49 -14.80
N PRO A 226 -13.55 3.97 -14.24
CA PRO A 226 -13.23 5.40 -14.23
C PRO A 226 -13.06 5.97 -15.63
N HIS A 227 -12.84 5.12 -16.63
CA HIS A 227 -12.64 5.48 -18.03
C HIS A 227 -13.28 4.44 -18.94
N PRO A 228 -14.56 4.61 -19.33
CA PRO A 228 -15.27 3.66 -20.18
C PRO A 228 -14.67 3.51 -21.59
N GLU A 229 -13.87 4.48 -22.04
CA GLU A 229 -13.16 4.45 -23.34
C GLU A 229 -11.90 3.58 -23.30
N ASP A 230 -11.42 3.23 -22.11
CA ASP A 230 -10.21 2.45 -21.93
C ASP A 230 -10.54 0.95 -22.06
N LYS A 231 -9.62 0.16 -22.57
CA LYS A 231 -9.75 -1.31 -22.73
C LYS A 231 -9.73 -2.10 -21.41
N TRP A 232 -9.95 -1.43 -20.28
CA TRP A 232 -9.99 -2.05 -18.96
C TRP A 232 -11.08 -3.11 -18.85
N GLU A 233 -12.27 -2.85 -19.39
CA GLU A 233 -13.37 -3.81 -19.31
C GLU A 233 -13.00 -5.14 -19.96
N SER A 234 -12.43 -5.12 -21.16
CA SER A 234 -12.04 -6.35 -21.87
C SER A 234 -10.91 -7.10 -21.16
N PHE A 235 -9.93 -6.36 -20.62
CA PHE A 235 -8.83 -6.93 -19.85
C PHE A 235 -9.32 -7.61 -18.56
N LEU A 236 -10.16 -6.92 -17.79
CA LEU A 236 -10.69 -7.43 -16.53
C LEU A 236 -11.64 -8.59 -16.73
N THR A 237 -12.58 -8.50 -17.68
CA THR A 237 -13.50 -9.59 -18.00
C THR A 237 -12.74 -10.86 -18.39
N ARG A 238 -11.62 -10.72 -19.14
CA ARG A 238 -10.75 -11.86 -19.44
C ARG A 238 -10.04 -12.39 -18.20
N ALA A 239 -9.50 -11.51 -17.34
CA ALA A 239 -8.75 -11.90 -16.15
C ALA A 239 -9.61 -12.69 -15.15
N VAL A 240 -10.87 -12.26 -14.93
CA VAL A 240 -11.78 -12.87 -13.95
C VAL A 240 -12.80 -13.81 -14.59
N HIS A 241 -12.53 -14.32 -15.80
CA HIS A 241 -13.44 -15.27 -16.46
C HIS A 241 -13.59 -16.53 -15.62
N ALA A 242 -14.83 -17.06 -15.48
CA ALA A 242 -15.11 -18.25 -14.67
C ALA A 242 -14.39 -19.51 -15.18
N ASP A 243 -14.26 -19.64 -16.50
CA ASP A 243 -13.52 -20.70 -17.18
C ASP A 243 -12.03 -20.34 -17.25
N PRO A 244 -11.13 -21.12 -16.59
CA PRO A 244 -9.67 -20.86 -16.62
C PRO A 244 -9.06 -20.85 -18.03
N ASP A 245 -9.62 -21.63 -18.96
CA ASP A 245 -9.09 -21.72 -20.34
C ASP A 245 -9.34 -20.45 -21.16
N LYS A 246 -10.24 -19.58 -20.70
CA LYS A 246 -10.53 -18.29 -21.32
C LYS A 246 -9.77 -17.12 -20.68
N ARG A 247 -9.02 -17.36 -19.59
CA ARG A 247 -8.18 -16.36 -18.93
C ARG A 247 -6.84 -16.16 -19.65
N PHE A 248 -5.99 -15.36 -19.08
CA PHE A 248 -4.57 -15.36 -19.42
C PHE A 248 -3.93 -16.69 -19.06
N SER A 249 -3.05 -17.20 -19.90
CA SER A 249 -2.40 -18.50 -19.70
C SER A 249 -1.25 -18.42 -18.68
N SER A 250 -0.68 -17.23 -18.48
CA SER A 250 0.46 -17.01 -17.60
C SER A 250 0.53 -15.58 -17.06
N ALA A 251 1.23 -15.40 -15.95
CA ALA A 251 1.52 -14.08 -15.40
C ALA A 251 2.31 -13.21 -16.40
N ALA A 252 3.21 -13.81 -17.18
CA ALA A 252 3.95 -13.14 -18.23
C ALA A 252 3.03 -12.60 -19.35
N GLU A 253 2.01 -13.36 -19.76
CA GLU A 253 1.02 -12.91 -20.75
C GLU A 253 0.22 -11.74 -20.17
N MET A 254 -0.38 -11.91 -18.99
CA MET A 254 -1.17 -10.88 -18.33
C MET A 254 -0.37 -9.58 -18.11
N LYS A 255 0.89 -9.70 -17.71
CA LYS A 255 1.81 -8.57 -17.53
C LYS A 255 2.07 -7.82 -18.83
N ARG A 256 2.29 -8.52 -19.97
CA ARG A 256 2.49 -7.89 -21.28
C ARG A 256 1.25 -7.12 -21.75
N GLU A 257 0.07 -7.72 -21.60
CA GLU A 257 -1.19 -7.06 -21.97
C GLU A 257 -1.45 -5.83 -21.11
N LEU A 258 -1.22 -5.93 -19.79
CA LEU A 258 -1.34 -4.81 -18.87
C LEU A 258 -0.34 -3.68 -19.19
N ALA A 259 0.89 -4.02 -19.54
CA ALA A 259 1.90 -3.04 -19.96
C ALA A 259 1.53 -2.38 -21.31
N SER A 260 0.87 -3.09 -22.21
CA SER A 260 0.34 -2.50 -23.45
C SER A 260 -0.79 -1.52 -23.14
N LEU A 261 -1.73 -1.93 -22.29
CA LEU A 261 -2.83 -1.08 -21.85
C LEU A 261 -2.34 0.20 -21.17
N ARG A 262 -1.29 0.11 -20.32
CA ARG A 262 -0.67 1.29 -19.70
C ARG A 262 -0.12 2.26 -20.76
N ARG A 263 0.61 1.77 -21.77
CA ARG A 263 1.15 2.63 -22.84
C ARG A 263 0.05 3.35 -23.63
N GLU A 264 -1.03 2.64 -23.95
CA GLU A 264 -2.19 3.22 -24.64
C GLU A 264 -2.85 4.30 -23.77
N TRP A 265 -3.05 4.00 -22.49
CA TRP A 265 -3.61 4.91 -21.50
C TRP A 265 -2.75 6.18 -21.32
N GLN A 266 -1.43 6.04 -21.21
CA GLN A 266 -0.49 7.16 -21.13
C GLN A 266 -0.55 8.02 -22.39
N LYS A 267 -0.51 7.39 -23.59
CA LYS A 267 -0.56 8.08 -24.87
C LYS A 267 -1.87 8.86 -25.11
N ALA A 268 -2.99 8.31 -24.67
CA ALA A 268 -4.28 9.02 -24.74
C ALA A 268 -4.27 10.30 -23.86
N ARG A 269 -3.51 10.30 -22.76
CA ARG A 269 -3.43 11.43 -21.82
C ARG A 269 -2.34 12.45 -22.14
N GLU A 270 -1.29 12.09 -22.83
CA GLU A 270 -0.32 13.06 -23.37
C GLU A 270 -0.99 14.12 -24.23
N ASN A 271 -2.03 13.74 -24.98
CA ASN A 271 -2.79 14.66 -25.83
C ASN A 271 -3.87 15.46 -25.05
N THR A 272 -4.18 15.08 -23.81
CA THR A 272 -5.20 15.75 -22.96
C THR A 272 -4.60 16.54 -21.80
N CYS A 273 -3.28 16.45 -21.59
CA CYS A 273 -2.54 17.20 -20.57
C CYS A 273 -2.34 18.69 -20.97
N GLY A 274 -3.38 19.36 -21.40
CA GLY A 274 -3.48 20.80 -21.21
C GLY A 274 -3.54 21.05 -19.71
N LEU A 275 -2.63 21.87 -19.19
CA LEU A 275 -2.64 22.35 -17.81
C LEU A 275 -4.10 22.76 -17.48
N TRP A 276 -4.72 22.02 -16.54
CA TRP A 276 -6.02 22.39 -16.06
C TRP A 276 -5.89 23.75 -15.36
N GLU A 277 -6.37 24.80 -16.00
CA GLU A 277 -6.64 26.05 -15.31
C GLU A 277 -7.87 25.82 -14.43
N PRO A 278 -7.75 25.97 -13.10
CA PRO A 278 -8.89 25.81 -12.22
C PRO A 278 -9.97 26.80 -12.66
N GLU A 279 -11.14 26.29 -13.09
CA GLU A 279 -12.33 27.13 -13.11
C GLU A 279 -12.47 27.75 -11.73
N GLN A 280 -12.47 29.07 -11.67
CA GLN A 280 -12.66 29.86 -10.45
C GLN A 280 -14.06 29.63 -9.86
N LYS A 281 -14.40 28.42 -9.47
CA LYS A 281 -15.52 28.18 -8.58
C LYS A 281 -15.00 28.38 -7.17
N SER A 282 -15.43 29.50 -6.58
CA SER A 282 -15.17 29.96 -5.23
C SER A 282 -14.91 28.81 -4.23
N CYS A 283 -13.64 28.41 -4.09
CA CYS A 283 -13.21 27.81 -2.85
C CYS A 283 -13.47 28.83 -1.75
N ARG A 284 -14.33 28.52 -0.79
CA ARG A 284 -14.33 29.25 0.48
C ARG A 284 -12.97 28.93 1.11
N PHE A 285 -11.99 29.78 0.82
CA PHE A 285 -10.70 29.74 1.45
C PHE A 285 -10.92 29.81 2.96
N ARG A 286 -10.42 28.85 3.72
CA ARG A 286 -10.07 29.10 5.10
C ARG A 286 -8.93 30.11 5.05
N GLU A 287 -9.20 31.36 5.41
CA GLU A 287 -8.19 32.43 5.51
C GLU A 287 -7.08 32.05 6.50
N ASP A 288 -7.36 31.10 7.41
CA ASP A 288 -6.40 30.59 8.39
C ASP A 288 -6.22 29.07 8.28
N ILE A 289 -5.16 28.64 7.59
CA ILE A 289 -4.71 27.26 7.67
C ILE A 289 -4.03 27.03 9.01
N ARG A 290 -4.48 26.02 9.72
CA ARG A 290 -3.91 25.61 10.98
C ARG A 290 -2.45 25.19 10.79
N SER A 291 -1.52 25.88 11.44
CA SER A 291 -0.09 25.59 11.44
C SER A 291 0.42 25.00 12.76
N SER A 292 -0.44 24.92 13.78
CA SER A 292 -0.12 24.31 15.06
C SER A 292 -0.56 22.85 15.09
N PRO A 293 0.33 21.90 15.45
CA PRO A 293 -0.02 20.48 15.55
C PRO A 293 -1.10 20.21 16.58
N VAL A 294 -1.94 19.20 16.32
CA VAL A 294 -2.96 18.75 17.27
C VAL A 294 -2.76 17.27 17.64
N LYS A 295 -3.30 16.92 18.80
CA LYS A 295 -3.47 15.51 19.22
C LYS A 295 -4.94 15.18 19.19
N THR A 296 -5.35 14.38 18.19
CA THR A 296 -6.78 14.12 17.92
C THR A 296 -7.37 13.00 18.77
N GLY A 297 -6.54 12.14 19.38
CA GLY A 297 -7.00 10.89 19.94
C GLY A 297 -7.23 9.79 18.87
N VAL A 298 -7.72 8.63 19.29
CA VAL A 298 -7.98 7.49 18.40
C VAL A 298 -9.35 7.69 17.72
N VAL A 299 -9.40 8.63 16.78
CA VAL A 299 -10.57 8.96 15.98
C VAL A 299 -10.31 8.67 14.49
N ARG A 300 -11.35 8.74 13.67
CA ARG A 300 -11.24 8.64 12.20
C ARG A 300 -10.77 9.98 11.62
N ALA A 301 -10.17 9.93 10.41
CA ALA A 301 -9.67 11.14 9.75
C ALA A 301 -10.77 12.18 9.50
N ASP A 302 -11.97 11.74 9.11
CA ASP A 302 -13.14 12.59 8.82
C ASP A 302 -13.76 13.24 10.07
N GLN A 303 -13.38 12.78 11.26
CA GLN A 303 -13.74 13.41 12.54
C GLN A 303 -12.70 14.42 13.01
N ALA A 304 -11.44 14.31 12.53
CA ALA A 304 -10.33 15.14 12.93
C ALA A 304 -10.03 16.29 11.96
N PHE A 305 -10.28 16.07 10.65
CA PHE A 305 -9.91 16.98 9.56
C PHE A 305 -11.05 17.14 8.57
N ASP A 306 -10.93 18.14 7.69
CA ASP A 306 -11.91 18.40 6.63
C ASP A 306 -11.75 17.44 5.44
N VAL A 307 -12.01 16.16 5.71
CA VAL A 307 -11.94 15.07 4.75
C VAL A 307 -13.20 14.21 4.78
N ASP A 308 -13.44 13.44 3.72
CA ASP A 308 -14.53 12.47 3.64
C ASP A 308 -14.23 11.17 4.43
N GLY A 309 -15.14 10.20 4.40
CA GLY A 309 -14.97 8.90 5.07
C GLY A 309 -13.77 8.08 4.58
N PHE A 310 -13.26 8.36 3.39
CA PHE A 310 -12.03 7.80 2.84
C PHE A 310 -10.78 8.64 3.14
N GLY A 311 -10.93 9.80 3.82
CA GLY A 311 -9.86 10.73 4.14
C GLY A 311 -9.44 11.61 2.97
N ARG A 312 -10.24 11.71 1.92
CA ARG A 312 -10.02 12.64 0.81
C ARG A 312 -10.46 14.04 1.19
N PRO A 313 -9.76 15.10 0.75
CA PRO A 313 -10.18 16.47 1.00
C PRO A 313 -11.61 16.71 0.51
N ARG A 314 -12.48 17.30 1.35
CA ARG A 314 -13.83 17.71 0.94
C ARG A 314 -13.82 18.95 0.07
N HIS A 315 -12.78 19.76 0.20
CA HIS A 315 -12.58 20.99 -0.55
C HIS A 315 -11.22 20.97 -1.24
N SER A 316 -11.18 21.30 -2.51
CA SER A 316 -9.92 21.44 -3.24
C SER A 316 -9.26 22.77 -2.93
N CYS A 317 -8.00 22.75 -2.55
CA CYS A 317 -7.18 23.93 -2.38
C CYS A 317 -6.38 24.23 -3.65
N THR A 318 -6.17 25.50 -3.96
CA THR A 318 -5.48 25.96 -5.16
C THR A 318 -4.13 26.60 -4.82
N SER A 319 -3.21 25.84 -4.24
CA SER A 319 -1.84 26.31 -4.05
C SER A 319 -1.15 26.50 -5.40
N VAL A 320 -0.46 27.61 -5.58
CA VAL A 320 0.43 27.84 -6.70
C VAL A 320 1.85 27.90 -6.16
N LEU A 321 2.58 26.81 -6.32
CA LEU A 321 3.96 26.72 -5.87
C LEU A 321 4.90 27.31 -6.92
N LYS A 322 5.75 28.24 -6.50
CA LYS A 322 6.80 28.85 -7.33
C LYS A 322 8.16 28.59 -6.69
N GLY A 323 9.12 28.15 -7.47
CA GLY A 323 10.48 27.90 -6.99
C GLY A 323 11.25 26.97 -7.92
N SER A 324 12.53 26.87 -7.66
CA SER A 324 13.46 25.93 -8.28
C SER A 324 14.39 25.35 -7.22
N GLY A 325 14.76 24.08 -7.37
CA GLY A 325 15.58 23.40 -6.36
C GLY A 325 14.75 22.80 -5.23
N PRO A 326 15.28 22.72 -3.99
CA PRO A 326 14.58 22.05 -2.89
C PRO A 326 13.50 22.91 -2.22
N VAL A 327 13.42 24.22 -2.48
CA VAL A 327 12.52 25.14 -1.79
C VAL A 327 11.49 25.72 -2.77
N PHE A 328 10.22 25.61 -2.41
CA PHE A 328 9.08 26.15 -3.16
C PHE A 328 8.29 27.11 -2.27
N ALA A 329 7.87 28.25 -2.80
CA ALA A 329 7.02 29.21 -2.13
C ALA A 329 5.57 29.02 -2.58
N ASP A 330 4.68 28.95 -1.61
CA ASP A 330 3.24 29.01 -1.77
C ASP A 330 2.73 30.37 -1.30
N HIS A 331 2.54 31.29 -2.24
CA HIS A 331 2.07 32.63 -1.93
C HIS A 331 0.58 32.68 -1.59
N THR A 332 -0.18 31.62 -1.91
CA THR A 332 -1.60 31.53 -1.60
C THR A 332 -1.84 31.40 -0.10
N TYR A 333 -0.98 30.62 0.57
CA TYR A 333 -1.11 30.32 1.99
C TYR A 333 0.06 30.87 2.84
N GLY A 334 0.97 31.61 2.23
CA GLY A 334 2.14 32.16 2.93
C GLY A 334 3.11 31.09 3.45
N LEU A 335 3.23 29.98 2.73
CA LEU A 335 4.04 28.85 3.12
C LEU A 335 5.28 28.69 2.23
N ARG A 336 6.35 28.15 2.79
CA ARG A 336 7.51 27.66 2.06
C ARG A 336 7.63 26.16 2.32
N TRP A 337 7.86 25.40 1.26
CA TRP A 337 8.01 23.96 1.30
C TRP A 337 9.45 23.56 0.99
N TYR A 338 10.01 22.68 1.79
CA TYR A 338 11.32 22.07 1.53
C TYR A 338 11.12 20.62 1.07
N LEU A 339 11.57 20.33 -0.14
CA LEU A 339 11.55 19.01 -0.77
C LEU A 339 12.99 18.50 -0.88
N PRO A 340 13.42 17.55 -0.05
CA PRO A 340 14.78 17.04 -0.14
C PRO A 340 15.01 16.28 -1.45
N ARG A 341 16.19 16.49 -2.07
CA ARG A 341 16.56 15.83 -3.34
C ARG A 341 16.74 14.32 -3.22
N ALA A 342 17.15 13.84 -2.05
CA ALA A 342 17.26 12.42 -1.71
C ALA A 342 16.46 12.20 -0.43
N ASN A 343 15.19 11.86 -0.60
CA ASN A 343 14.30 11.67 0.53
C ASN A 343 14.25 10.18 0.87
N ALA A 344 15.00 9.77 1.89
CA ALA A 344 14.83 8.47 2.48
C ALA A 344 13.57 8.46 3.35
N ALA A 345 12.82 7.37 3.31
CA ALA A 345 11.78 7.12 4.28
C ALA A 345 12.43 6.85 5.65
N MET A 346 11.89 7.45 6.70
CA MET A 346 12.45 7.36 8.06
C MET A 346 11.36 7.30 9.12
N PRO A 347 11.63 6.72 10.30
CA PRO A 347 10.72 6.76 11.43
C PRO A 347 10.58 8.19 11.96
N MET A 348 9.54 8.47 12.74
CA MET A 348 9.27 9.81 13.25
C MET A 348 10.42 10.38 14.11
N SER A 349 11.09 9.54 14.88
CA SER A 349 12.24 9.96 15.70
C SER A 349 13.42 10.47 14.87
N GLU A 350 13.67 9.89 13.70
CA GLU A 350 14.70 10.35 12.78
C GLU A 350 14.25 11.58 11.99
N ALA A 351 12.96 11.73 11.70
CA ALA A 351 12.40 12.91 11.07
C ALA A 351 12.60 14.18 11.90
N GLU A 352 12.47 14.08 13.22
CA GLU A 352 12.74 15.18 14.15
C GLU A 352 14.25 15.56 14.15
N SER A 353 15.15 14.58 14.15
CA SER A 353 16.60 14.83 14.04
C SER A 353 16.97 15.46 12.70
N TRP A 354 16.42 14.95 11.62
CA TRP A 354 16.65 15.49 10.28
C TRP A 354 16.20 16.95 10.17
N LEU A 355 15.06 17.31 10.79
CA LEU A 355 14.59 18.70 10.83
C LEU A 355 15.59 19.62 11.56
N ASN A 356 16.16 19.17 12.68
CA ASN A 356 17.16 19.94 13.39
C ASN A 356 18.40 20.18 12.53
N ASP A 357 18.89 19.15 11.83
CA ASP A 357 20.05 19.24 10.94
C ASP A 357 19.84 20.22 9.79
N ILE A 358 18.66 20.21 9.15
CA ILE A 358 18.37 21.16 8.06
C ILE A 358 18.20 22.59 8.59
N ASN A 359 17.63 22.78 9.78
CA ASN A 359 17.46 24.08 10.38
C ASN A 359 18.83 24.72 10.72
N GLU A 360 19.77 23.93 11.22
CA GLU A 360 21.12 24.38 11.47
C GLU A 360 21.86 24.77 10.17
N ARG A 361 21.77 23.92 9.13
CA ARG A 361 22.44 24.13 7.83
C ARG A 361 21.88 25.32 7.07
N GLU A 362 20.57 25.48 7.07
CA GLU A 362 19.87 26.49 6.26
C GLU A 362 19.62 27.79 7.06
N ASN A 363 19.95 27.81 8.34
CA ASN A 363 19.60 28.88 9.30
C ASN A 363 18.13 29.29 9.17
N ALA A 364 17.26 28.30 9.24
CA ALA A 364 15.82 28.42 8.97
C ALA A 364 14.99 27.79 10.11
N SER A 365 13.68 27.98 10.05
CA SER A 365 12.70 27.42 11.00
C SER A 365 11.78 26.42 10.30
N TRP A 366 12.37 25.36 9.75
CA TRP A 366 11.64 24.27 9.13
C TRP A 366 10.98 23.39 10.20
N ARG A 367 9.77 22.93 9.95
CA ARG A 367 9.01 22.00 10.79
C ARG A 367 8.23 21.02 9.95
N LEU A 368 7.70 19.94 10.54
CA LEU A 368 6.74 19.09 9.87
C LEU A 368 5.46 19.87 9.55
N PRO A 369 4.86 19.62 8.39
CA PRO A 369 3.55 20.18 8.04
C PRO A 369 2.45 19.59 8.92
N THR A 370 1.40 20.34 9.16
CA THR A 370 0.14 19.80 9.67
C THR A 370 -0.63 19.09 8.55
N VAL A 371 -1.63 18.28 8.90
CA VAL A 371 -2.54 17.69 7.90
C VAL A 371 -3.20 18.77 7.05
N ASP A 372 -3.68 19.85 7.66
CA ASP A 372 -4.34 20.94 6.93
C ASP A 372 -3.40 21.60 5.91
N GLU A 373 -2.12 21.75 6.25
CA GLU A 373 -1.10 22.26 5.32
C GLU A 373 -0.82 21.25 4.19
N LEU A 374 -0.72 19.94 4.49
CA LEU A 374 -0.54 18.91 3.46
C LEU A 374 -1.73 18.87 2.48
N LEU A 375 -2.95 19.08 2.95
CA LEU A 375 -4.13 19.14 2.10
C LEU A 375 -4.09 20.30 1.09
N THR A 376 -3.33 21.37 1.35
CA THR A 376 -3.19 22.50 0.39
C THR A 376 -2.43 22.12 -0.87
N ILE A 377 -1.52 21.15 -0.79
CA ILE A 377 -0.71 20.71 -1.93
C ILE A 377 -1.31 19.53 -2.69
N ILE A 378 -2.41 18.94 -2.20
CA ILE A 378 -3.16 17.88 -2.87
C ILE A 378 -4.26 18.51 -3.71
N ARG A 379 -4.21 18.29 -5.03
CA ARG A 379 -5.21 18.81 -5.97
C ARG A 379 -6.02 17.69 -6.59
N PRO A 380 -7.35 17.82 -6.66
CA PRO A 380 -8.13 16.99 -7.57
C PRO A 380 -7.76 17.35 -9.01
N LYS A 381 -7.56 16.37 -9.86
CA LYS A 381 -7.50 16.57 -11.31
C LYS A 381 -8.92 16.71 -11.89
N LYS A 382 -9.00 17.00 -13.18
CA LYS A 382 -10.27 17.07 -13.94
C LYS A 382 -11.09 15.78 -13.82
N ASP A 383 -10.40 14.66 -13.66
CA ASP A 383 -11.00 13.37 -13.30
C ASP A 383 -11.17 13.31 -11.77
N PRO A 384 -12.38 13.11 -11.23
CA PRO A 384 -12.63 13.03 -9.79
C PRO A 384 -11.91 11.89 -9.08
N SER A 385 -11.46 10.86 -9.82
CA SER A 385 -10.67 9.76 -9.27
C SER A 385 -9.17 10.06 -9.20
N ASP A 386 -8.73 11.19 -9.76
CA ASP A 386 -7.35 11.52 -9.97
C ASP A 386 -6.93 12.75 -9.14
N TYR A 387 -5.91 12.58 -8.29
CA TYR A 387 -5.30 13.65 -7.53
C TYR A 387 -3.88 13.90 -8.02
N CYS A 388 -3.42 15.13 -7.97
CA CYS A 388 -2.04 15.46 -8.24
C CYS A 388 -1.51 16.42 -7.18
N LEU A 389 -0.21 16.44 -7.02
CA LEU A 389 0.44 17.48 -6.26
C LEU A 389 0.37 18.83 -6.98
N ALA A 390 0.37 19.89 -6.20
CA ALA A 390 0.46 21.24 -6.71
C ALA A 390 1.75 21.52 -7.52
N PHE A 391 2.69 20.58 -7.52
CA PHE A 391 3.95 20.65 -8.27
C PHE A 391 4.32 19.26 -8.82
N ALA A 392 4.82 19.24 -10.05
CA ALA A 392 5.40 18.04 -10.64
C ALA A 392 6.81 17.85 -10.06
N HIS A 393 7.02 16.78 -9.30
CA HIS A 393 8.36 16.42 -8.82
C HIS A 393 8.57 14.92 -9.02
N GLU A 394 9.54 14.56 -9.87
CA GLU A 394 9.81 13.18 -10.29
C GLU A 394 10.24 12.24 -9.13
N HIS A 395 10.57 12.80 -7.97
CA HIS A 395 11.12 12.06 -6.82
C HIS A 395 10.25 12.15 -5.57
N LEU A 396 9.00 12.61 -5.67
CA LEU A 396 8.15 12.68 -4.50
C LEU A 396 7.54 11.32 -4.19
N HIS A 397 7.83 10.83 -3.00
CA HIS A 397 7.22 9.62 -2.50
C HIS A 397 5.79 9.87 -2.02
N PRO A 398 4.87 8.92 -2.20
CA PRO A 398 3.45 9.17 -2.00
C PRO A 398 3.08 9.47 -0.54
N ARG A 399 3.81 8.93 0.44
CA ARG A 399 3.43 9.01 1.86
C ARG A 399 4.33 9.93 2.63
N VAL A 400 3.72 10.90 3.33
CA VAL A 400 4.42 11.99 4.02
C VAL A 400 3.93 12.12 5.45
N TRP A 401 4.87 12.29 6.40
CA TRP A 401 4.57 12.60 7.79
C TRP A 401 3.88 13.96 7.96
N SER A 402 2.91 14.03 8.87
CA SER A 402 2.46 15.29 9.43
C SER A 402 2.94 15.46 10.88
N ALA A 403 2.87 16.69 11.39
CA ALA A 403 3.12 16.99 12.78
C ALA A 403 1.94 16.59 13.70
N ASP A 404 0.79 16.24 13.14
CA ASP A 404 -0.41 15.93 13.91
C ASP A 404 -0.35 14.52 14.48
N ARG A 405 -0.62 14.39 15.80
CA ARG A 405 -0.63 13.12 16.51
C ARG A 405 -2.02 12.52 16.62
N ARG A 406 -2.14 11.25 16.30
CA ARG A 406 -3.33 10.46 16.61
C ARG A 406 -3.26 9.86 18.01
N SER A 407 -2.09 9.36 18.41
CA SER A 407 -1.84 8.81 19.73
C SER A 407 -0.38 9.08 20.15
N PHE A 408 0.06 8.56 21.27
CA PHE A 408 1.47 8.63 21.66
C PHE A 408 2.38 7.78 20.76
N ALA A 409 1.83 6.76 20.10
CA ALA A 409 2.56 5.81 19.23
C ALA A 409 2.23 5.98 17.74
N SER A 410 1.39 6.97 17.34
CA SER A 410 1.01 7.13 15.94
C SER A 410 0.77 8.59 15.56
N TYR A 411 1.14 8.92 14.33
CA TYR A 411 0.95 10.24 13.71
C TYR A 411 0.04 10.12 12.50
N TRP A 412 -0.59 11.23 12.15
CA TRP A 412 -1.28 11.36 10.89
C TRP A 412 -0.29 11.56 9.75
N CYS A 413 -0.66 11.05 8.59
CA CYS A 413 0.12 11.09 7.35
C CYS A 413 -0.80 11.44 6.19
N ALA A 414 -0.23 11.92 5.10
CA ALA A 414 -0.94 12.07 3.84
C ALA A 414 -0.32 11.18 2.76
N ASP A 415 -1.15 10.47 1.99
CA ASP A 415 -0.76 9.92 0.70
C ASP A 415 -1.05 10.99 -0.35
N VAL A 416 0.00 11.69 -0.74
CA VAL A 416 -0.11 12.85 -1.63
C VAL A 416 -0.28 12.46 -3.11
N LEU A 417 -0.02 11.20 -3.46
CA LEU A 417 -0.25 10.66 -4.81
C LEU A 417 -1.70 10.24 -5.00
N ASN A 418 -2.26 9.54 -4.02
CA ASN A 418 -3.65 9.06 -4.08
C ASN A 418 -4.63 10.03 -3.38
N GLY A 419 -4.14 11.11 -2.79
CA GLY A 419 -4.93 12.23 -2.28
C GLY A 419 -5.75 11.91 -1.04
N PHE A 420 -5.20 11.24 -0.04
CA PHE A 420 -5.93 10.95 1.20
C PHE A 420 -5.07 11.01 2.46
N VAL A 421 -5.74 11.22 3.60
CA VAL A 421 -5.12 11.25 4.95
C VAL A 421 -5.30 9.89 5.63
N PHE A 422 -4.24 9.41 6.26
CA PHE A 422 -4.21 8.16 7.03
C PHE A 422 -3.31 8.33 8.27
N HIS A 423 -3.06 7.28 9.01
CA HIS A 423 -2.13 7.31 10.16
C HIS A 423 -1.12 6.17 10.08
N ALA A 424 0.03 6.37 10.67
CA ALA A 424 1.10 5.39 10.79
C ALA A 424 1.69 5.38 12.20
N ASP A 425 2.23 4.23 12.61
CA ASP A 425 2.97 4.12 13.87
C ASP A 425 4.30 4.87 13.74
N THR A 426 4.84 5.32 14.87
CA THR A 426 6.06 6.16 14.93
C THR A 426 7.30 5.53 14.32
N ASP A 427 7.37 4.22 14.27
CA ASP A 427 8.46 3.42 13.71
C ASP A 427 8.25 3.00 12.24
N CYS A 428 7.12 3.39 11.64
CA CYS A 428 6.92 3.25 10.20
C CYS A 428 7.90 4.16 9.42
N LEU A 429 8.43 3.64 8.32
CA LEU A 429 9.27 4.42 7.43
C LEU A 429 8.40 5.24 6.48
N VAL A 430 8.32 6.55 6.71
CA VAL A 430 7.51 7.50 5.95
C VAL A 430 8.40 8.67 5.52
N HIS A 431 8.12 9.26 4.37
CA HIS A 431 8.92 10.38 3.86
C HIS A 431 8.64 11.68 4.62
N VAL A 432 9.57 12.61 4.55
CA VAL A 432 9.49 13.89 5.24
C VAL A 432 9.46 15.04 4.24
N LEU A 433 8.47 15.90 4.37
CA LEU A 433 8.48 17.25 3.82
C LEU A 433 8.63 18.23 5.00
N ALA A 434 9.26 19.35 4.77
CA ALA A 434 9.28 20.41 5.78
C ALA A 434 8.57 21.66 5.27
N VAL A 435 7.98 22.40 6.18
CA VAL A 435 7.26 23.64 5.91
C VAL A 435 7.73 24.75 6.83
N SER A 436 7.75 25.99 6.33
CA SER A 436 7.93 27.20 7.12
C SER A 436 7.01 28.30 6.60
N ARG A 437 6.74 29.32 7.39
CA ARG A 437 6.01 30.51 6.91
C ARG A 437 6.93 31.40 6.08
N ILE A 438 6.39 32.02 5.06
CA ILE A 438 7.06 33.13 4.35
C ILE A 438 7.16 34.25 5.37
N GLN A 439 8.37 34.64 5.75
CA GLN A 439 8.57 35.84 6.53
C GLN A 439 8.33 37.02 5.60
N ASP A 440 7.33 37.83 5.90
CA ASP A 440 7.25 39.17 5.33
C ASP A 440 8.58 39.87 5.67
N ARG A 441 9.36 40.17 4.64
CA ARG A 441 10.45 41.14 4.82
C ARG A 441 9.77 42.42 5.19
N THR A 442 9.62 42.67 6.51
CA THR A 442 9.38 44.01 6.97
C THR A 442 10.48 44.86 6.36
N GLU A 443 10.10 45.77 5.50
CA GLU A 443 10.93 46.86 5.02
C GLU A 443 11.55 47.57 6.25
N GLY A 444 12.72 47.18 6.60
CA GLY A 444 13.58 47.80 7.62
C GLY A 444 14.82 48.36 6.95
N GLY A 445 14.61 49.32 6.08
CA GLY A 445 15.64 50.11 5.49
C GLY A 445 15.40 51.57 5.77
N LYS A 446 16.07 52.07 6.77
CA LYS A 446 16.46 53.49 6.79
C LYS A 446 17.91 53.62 6.40
#